data_b2f8b37a03a7720a29ce5b931c932ac9
#
_entry.id   b2f8b37a03a7720a29ce5b931c932ac9
#
_cell.length_a   1.000
_cell.length_b   1.000
_cell.length_c   1.000
_cell.angle_alpha   90.00
_cell.angle_beta   90.00
_cell.angle_gamma   90.00
#
_symmetry.space_group_name_H-M   'P 1'
#
loop_
_entity.id
_entity.type
_entity.pdbx_description
1 polymer ?
#
loop_
_entity_poly.entity_id
_entity_poly.type
_entity_poly.pdbx_seq_one_letter_code
_entity_poly.pdbx_strand_id
1 'polypeptide(L)'
;LRLASWNVNSLKVRLPQVLDWLESAKIDALVMQETKTTDDVFPQAAFAEAGFDVFFLGQKTYNGVALCSRQTTVKTSDVVLGLPGWPDPQKRFISALLSPLAAPEQPPIRFCGGYFPNGQAVGSSKYLYKLDWIAVLERTLKTYLADTPRLVLGGDFNIAPADADVSNPEAWRGKILCSEPERKALERLFALGLYDSFRLFTQPAERFSWWDYRQSGFERNHGLRIDL
;
A
#
# COMPACT_ATOMS: atom_id res chain seq x y z
N LEU A 1 6.40 -14.31 9.09
CA LEU A 1 5.74 -14.00 7.82
C LEU A 1 6.53 -12.96 7.03
N ARG A 2 6.58 -13.13 5.71
CA ARG A 2 7.14 -12.15 4.76
C ARG A 2 5.98 -11.43 4.09
N LEU A 3 5.82 -10.15 4.43
CA LEU A 3 4.75 -9.30 3.93
C LEU A 3 5.32 -8.34 2.88
N ALA A 4 4.50 -7.99 1.88
CA ALA A 4 4.92 -7.12 0.80
C ALA A 4 3.79 -6.18 0.34
N SER A 5 4.17 -5.09 -0.30
CA SER A 5 3.29 -4.16 -1.00
C SER A 5 3.80 -3.91 -2.41
N TRP A 6 2.89 -3.82 -3.40
CA TRP A 6 3.25 -3.55 -4.79
C TRP A 6 2.12 -2.82 -5.53
N ASN A 7 2.39 -1.61 -5.99
CA ASN A 7 1.54 -0.97 -6.98
C ASN A 7 1.77 -1.65 -8.34
N VAL A 8 0.85 -2.50 -8.75
CA VAL A 8 1.00 -3.33 -9.97
C VAL A 8 0.65 -2.60 -11.26
N ASN A 9 0.09 -1.40 -11.17
CA ASN A 9 -0.30 -0.59 -12.34
C ASN A 9 -0.97 -1.44 -13.44
N SER A 10 -2.12 -2.04 -13.13
CA SER A 10 -2.90 -3.03 -13.88
C SER A 10 -2.48 -4.48 -13.64
N LEU A 11 -3.27 -5.18 -12.82
CA LEU A 11 -3.07 -6.60 -12.53
C LEU A 11 -3.17 -7.47 -13.80
N LYS A 12 -4.08 -7.15 -14.71
CA LYS A 12 -4.21 -7.88 -15.99
C LYS A 12 -2.89 -7.96 -16.76
N VAL A 13 -2.10 -6.89 -16.71
CA VAL A 13 -0.80 -6.81 -17.43
C VAL A 13 0.30 -7.50 -16.63
N ARG A 14 0.23 -7.48 -15.30
CA ARG A 14 1.31 -7.91 -14.40
C ARG A 14 1.09 -9.28 -13.76
N LEU A 15 -0.06 -9.93 -13.98
CA LEU A 15 -0.42 -11.15 -13.30
C LEU A 15 0.66 -12.24 -13.33
N PRO A 16 1.26 -12.59 -14.49
CA PRO A 16 2.34 -13.58 -14.52
C PRO A 16 3.53 -13.18 -13.63
N GLN A 17 3.96 -11.92 -13.72
CA GLN A 17 5.08 -11.39 -12.95
C GLN A 17 4.79 -11.38 -11.44
N VAL A 18 3.54 -11.08 -11.04
CA VAL A 18 3.11 -11.13 -9.64
C VAL A 18 3.20 -12.55 -9.11
N LEU A 19 2.63 -13.52 -9.83
CA LEU A 19 2.63 -14.92 -9.40
C LEU A 19 4.05 -15.50 -9.32
N ASP A 20 4.88 -15.26 -10.34
CA ASP A 20 6.29 -15.69 -10.35
C ASP A 20 7.09 -15.07 -9.19
N TRP A 21 6.85 -13.80 -8.90
CA TRP A 21 7.54 -13.11 -7.81
C TRP A 21 7.07 -13.58 -6.43
N LEU A 22 5.78 -13.82 -6.24
CA LEU A 22 5.25 -14.38 -5.00
C LEU A 22 5.93 -15.70 -4.64
N GLU A 23 6.20 -16.54 -5.63
CA GLU A 23 6.88 -17.83 -5.43
C GLU A 23 8.38 -17.65 -5.24
N SER A 24 9.06 -16.95 -6.14
CA SER A 24 10.53 -16.79 -6.10
C SER A 24 11.01 -16.03 -4.86
N ALA A 25 10.28 -15.02 -4.42
CA ALA A 25 10.59 -14.24 -3.23
C ALA A 25 10.02 -14.86 -1.93
N LYS A 26 9.28 -15.97 -2.03
CA LYS A 26 8.64 -16.67 -0.89
C LYS A 26 7.80 -15.71 -0.05
N ILE A 27 6.93 -14.95 -0.70
CA ILE A 27 6.04 -14.01 -0.03
C ILE A 27 4.88 -14.77 0.62
N ASP A 28 4.59 -14.45 1.88
CA ASP A 28 3.46 -15.02 2.62
C ASP A 28 2.18 -14.23 2.39
N ALA A 29 2.24 -12.90 2.31
CA ALA A 29 1.11 -12.08 1.94
C ALA A 29 1.55 -10.80 1.20
N LEU A 30 0.74 -10.38 0.22
CA LEU A 30 0.97 -9.20 -0.61
C LEU A 30 -0.29 -8.34 -0.65
N VAL A 31 -0.14 -7.03 -0.43
CA VAL A 31 -1.16 -6.03 -0.78
C VAL A 31 -0.80 -5.38 -2.11
N MET A 32 -1.78 -5.31 -3.01
CA MET A 32 -1.61 -4.76 -4.35
C MET A 32 -2.44 -3.49 -4.51
N GLN A 33 -1.89 -2.50 -5.19
CA GLN A 33 -2.57 -1.26 -5.55
C GLN A 33 -2.66 -1.14 -7.07
N GLU A 34 -3.62 -0.36 -7.55
CA GLU A 34 -3.91 -0.16 -8.96
C GLU A 34 -4.17 -1.45 -9.73
N THR A 35 -5.00 -2.34 -9.18
CA THR A 35 -5.38 -3.57 -9.88
C THR A 35 -6.12 -3.29 -11.18
N LYS A 36 -6.86 -2.16 -11.25
CA LYS A 36 -7.57 -1.65 -12.44
C LYS A 36 -8.49 -2.69 -13.09
N THR A 37 -9.06 -3.56 -12.28
CA THR A 37 -9.99 -4.60 -12.69
C THR A 37 -11.24 -4.57 -11.82
N THR A 38 -12.38 -4.89 -12.37
CA THR A 38 -13.63 -5.02 -11.61
C THR A 38 -13.69 -6.38 -10.93
N ASP A 39 -14.54 -6.53 -9.93
CA ASP A 39 -14.61 -7.75 -9.12
C ASP A 39 -15.07 -8.97 -9.96
N ASP A 40 -15.95 -8.78 -10.95
CA ASP A 40 -16.49 -9.82 -11.83
C ASP A 40 -15.44 -10.46 -12.76
N VAL A 41 -14.35 -9.76 -13.06
CA VAL A 41 -13.29 -10.26 -13.95
C VAL A 41 -11.92 -10.36 -13.24
N PHE A 42 -11.92 -10.28 -11.90
CA PHE A 42 -10.70 -10.44 -11.13
C PHE A 42 -10.16 -11.89 -11.30
N PRO A 43 -8.84 -12.09 -11.55
CA PRO A 43 -8.27 -13.40 -11.86
C PRO A 43 -8.08 -14.30 -10.61
N GLN A 44 -9.14 -14.48 -9.82
CA GLN A 44 -9.11 -15.23 -8.55
C GLN A 44 -8.63 -16.67 -8.74
N ALA A 45 -9.04 -17.33 -9.83
CA ALA A 45 -8.66 -18.71 -10.12
C ALA A 45 -7.13 -18.87 -10.24
N ALA A 46 -6.44 -17.92 -10.90
CA ALA A 46 -4.99 -17.97 -11.06
C ALA A 46 -4.25 -17.86 -9.72
N PHE A 47 -4.74 -17.07 -8.76
CA PHE A 47 -4.20 -17.02 -7.42
C PHE A 47 -4.42 -18.33 -6.66
N ALA A 48 -5.62 -18.90 -6.75
CA ALA A 48 -5.94 -20.18 -6.12
C ALA A 48 -5.07 -21.33 -6.65
N GLU A 49 -4.87 -21.42 -7.97
CA GLU A 49 -3.97 -22.39 -8.62
C GLU A 49 -2.52 -22.21 -8.17
N ALA A 50 -2.09 -20.97 -7.89
CA ALA A 50 -0.77 -20.67 -7.34
C ALA A 50 -0.68 -20.89 -5.82
N GLY A 51 -1.75 -21.35 -5.14
CA GLY A 51 -1.76 -21.64 -3.70
C GLY A 51 -1.98 -20.40 -2.81
N PHE A 52 -2.68 -19.38 -3.31
CA PHE A 52 -3.02 -18.17 -2.57
C PHE A 52 -4.52 -17.97 -2.44
N ASP A 53 -4.98 -17.60 -1.26
CA ASP A 53 -6.26 -16.92 -1.10
C ASP A 53 -6.10 -15.46 -1.55
N VAL A 54 -7.14 -14.91 -2.18
CA VAL A 54 -7.12 -13.51 -2.60
C VAL A 54 -8.44 -12.82 -2.29
N PHE A 55 -8.35 -11.63 -1.75
CA PHE A 55 -9.45 -10.72 -1.43
C PHE A 55 -9.22 -9.43 -2.19
N PHE A 56 -10.27 -8.84 -2.72
CA PHE A 56 -10.13 -7.68 -3.61
C PHE A 56 -11.33 -6.75 -3.53
N LEU A 57 -11.09 -5.52 -3.90
CA LEU A 57 -12.08 -4.47 -4.04
C LEU A 57 -11.73 -3.69 -5.32
N GLY A 58 -12.44 -4.00 -6.39
CA GLY A 58 -12.09 -3.58 -7.74
C GLY A 58 -12.82 -2.35 -8.24
N GLN A 59 -12.23 -1.71 -9.23
CA GLN A 59 -12.82 -0.59 -9.95
C GLN A 59 -12.33 -0.61 -11.40
N LYS A 60 -13.23 -0.34 -12.34
CA LYS A 60 -12.89 -0.28 -13.77
C LYS A 60 -11.93 0.89 -14.05
N THR A 61 -10.89 0.61 -14.83
CA THR A 61 -9.95 1.61 -15.38
C THR A 61 -8.97 2.21 -14.37
N TYR A 62 -9.42 2.52 -13.15
CA TYR A 62 -8.63 3.20 -12.12
C TYR A 62 -8.72 2.46 -10.78
N ASN A 63 -7.78 2.75 -9.88
CA ASN A 63 -7.79 2.26 -8.49
C ASN A 63 -7.85 0.73 -8.41
N GLY A 64 -8.51 0.22 -7.38
CA GLY A 64 -8.58 -1.19 -7.05
C GLY A 64 -7.43 -1.64 -6.18
N VAL A 65 -7.75 -2.37 -5.13
CA VAL A 65 -6.80 -2.97 -4.19
C VAL A 65 -7.08 -4.44 -4.03
N ALA A 66 -6.04 -5.21 -3.73
CA ALA A 66 -6.19 -6.63 -3.39
C ALA A 66 -5.20 -7.03 -2.31
N LEU A 67 -5.54 -8.07 -1.56
CA LEU A 67 -4.67 -8.73 -0.61
C LEU A 67 -4.67 -10.22 -0.93
N CYS A 68 -3.51 -10.79 -1.20
CA CYS A 68 -3.38 -12.25 -1.29
C CYS A 68 -2.50 -12.79 -0.15
N SER A 69 -2.77 -14.04 0.26
CA SER A 69 -2.04 -14.72 1.32
C SER A 69 -1.81 -16.19 0.96
N ARG A 70 -0.62 -16.70 1.26
CA ARG A 70 -0.22 -18.09 0.95
C ARG A 70 -0.97 -19.08 1.85
N GLN A 71 -1.76 -19.96 1.27
CA GLN A 71 -2.62 -20.93 1.97
C GLN A 71 -1.84 -21.86 2.92
N THR A 72 -0.58 -22.15 2.60
CA THR A 72 0.24 -23.09 3.37
C THR A 72 0.94 -22.45 4.57
N THR A 73 0.99 -21.13 4.66
CA THR A 73 1.71 -20.39 5.73
C THR A 73 0.84 -19.44 6.53
N VAL A 74 -0.31 -19.02 5.99
CA VAL A 74 -1.15 -17.99 6.59
C VAL A 74 -2.61 -18.44 6.63
N LYS A 75 -3.25 -18.27 7.77
CA LYS A 75 -4.72 -18.24 7.89
C LYS A 75 -5.17 -16.78 7.87
N THR A 76 -5.99 -16.43 6.88
CA THR A 76 -6.59 -15.09 6.75
C THR A 76 -7.98 -15.05 7.35
N SER A 77 -8.29 -13.99 8.08
CA SER A 77 -9.61 -13.76 8.68
C SER A 77 -9.90 -12.27 8.81
N ASP A 78 -11.12 -11.91 9.18
CA ASP A 78 -11.57 -10.53 9.40
C ASP A 78 -11.12 -9.56 8.28
N VAL A 79 -11.54 -9.92 7.06
CA VAL A 79 -11.25 -9.12 5.85
C VAL A 79 -12.17 -7.90 5.81
N VAL A 80 -11.59 -6.72 5.70
CA VAL A 80 -12.31 -5.45 5.60
C VAL A 80 -12.01 -4.81 4.25
N LEU A 81 -13.04 -4.52 3.49
CA LEU A 81 -12.99 -3.90 2.17
C LEU A 81 -13.42 -2.43 2.26
N GLY A 82 -12.52 -1.52 1.94
CA GLY A 82 -12.72 -0.07 2.09
C GLY A 82 -12.49 0.42 3.52
N LEU A 83 -12.44 1.73 3.70
CA LEU A 83 -12.30 2.36 5.02
C LEU A 83 -13.63 2.31 5.78
N PRO A 84 -13.65 1.75 7.00
CA PRO A 84 -14.87 1.69 7.80
C PRO A 84 -15.50 3.08 8.03
N GLY A 85 -16.81 3.17 7.84
CA GLY A 85 -17.55 4.42 8.03
C GLY A 85 -17.32 5.50 6.96
N TRP A 86 -16.61 5.18 5.90
CA TRP A 86 -16.35 6.07 4.77
C TRP A 86 -16.93 5.48 3.49
N PRO A 87 -18.09 5.95 3.00
CA PRO A 87 -18.72 5.44 1.78
C PRO A 87 -18.01 5.95 0.51
N ASP A 88 -16.73 5.60 0.39
CA ASP A 88 -15.88 6.04 -0.72
C ASP A 88 -16.18 5.21 -1.99
N PRO A 89 -16.55 5.83 -3.11
CA PRO A 89 -16.69 5.15 -4.37
C PRO A 89 -15.35 4.66 -4.93
N GLN A 90 -14.24 5.25 -4.48
CA GLN A 90 -12.90 4.85 -4.91
C GLN A 90 -12.39 3.68 -4.07
N LYS A 91 -11.90 2.67 -4.75
CA LYS A 91 -11.50 1.39 -4.18
C LYS A 91 -10.01 1.42 -3.81
N ARG A 92 -9.70 1.88 -2.56
CA ARG A 92 -8.35 2.27 -2.16
C ARG A 92 -7.81 1.62 -0.90
N PHE A 93 -8.63 0.85 -0.17
CA PHE A 93 -8.19 0.26 1.09
C PHE A 93 -8.70 -1.17 1.25
N ILE A 94 -7.86 -2.02 1.80
CA ILE A 94 -8.18 -3.39 2.20
C ILE A 94 -7.36 -3.76 3.44
N SER A 95 -7.92 -4.55 4.35
CA SER A 95 -7.15 -5.12 5.44
C SER A 95 -7.64 -6.51 5.83
N ALA A 96 -6.79 -7.29 6.48
CA ALA A 96 -7.14 -8.59 7.02
C ALA A 96 -6.32 -8.91 8.28
N LEU A 97 -6.78 -9.84 9.10
CA LEU A 97 -5.98 -10.49 10.14
C LEU A 97 -5.25 -11.70 9.54
N LEU A 98 -3.96 -11.73 9.73
CA LEU A 98 -3.07 -12.80 9.28
C LEU A 98 -2.52 -13.57 10.48
N SER A 99 -2.85 -14.85 10.60
CA SER A 99 -2.34 -15.74 11.62
C SER A 99 -1.33 -16.72 11.00
N PRO A 100 -0.07 -16.77 11.50
CA PRO A 100 0.92 -17.73 11.00
C PRO A 100 0.50 -19.17 11.35
N LEU A 101 0.42 -20.05 10.36
CA LEU A 101 0.07 -21.46 10.61
C LEU A 101 1.16 -22.22 11.37
N ALA A 102 2.43 -21.83 11.21
CA ALA A 102 3.55 -22.43 11.92
C ALA A 102 3.67 -22.00 13.39
N ALA A 103 2.92 -21.00 13.82
CA ALA A 103 2.93 -20.46 15.18
C ALA A 103 1.52 -19.96 15.59
N PRO A 104 0.55 -20.87 15.70
CA PRO A 104 -0.87 -20.52 15.90
C PRO A 104 -1.14 -19.84 17.25
N GLU A 105 -0.22 -19.96 18.21
CA GLU A 105 -0.26 -19.29 19.52
C GLU A 105 0.11 -17.81 19.44
N GLN A 106 0.74 -17.38 18.36
CA GLN A 106 1.09 -15.96 18.21
C GLN A 106 -0.16 -15.13 17.86
N PRO A 107 -0.31 -13.93 18.46
CA PRO A 107 -1.40 -13.05 18.09
C PRO A 107 -1.31 -12.69 16.61
N PRO A 108 -2.45 -12.55 15.92
CA PRO A 108 -2.49 -12.23 14.49
C PRO A 108 -1.87 -10.85 14.21
N ILE A 109 -1.53 -10.64 12.96
CA ILE A 109 -1.07 -9.35 12.43
C ILE A 109 -2.23 -8.73 11.62
N ARG A 110 -2.63 -7.51 11.95
CA ARG A 110 -3.50 -6.72 11.07
C ARG A 110 -2.66 -6.20 9.91
N PHE A 111 -2.85 -6.76 8.73
CA PHE A 111 -2.19 -6.29 7.52
C PHE A 111 -3.13 -5.40 6.72
N CYS A 112 -2.75 -4.14 6.54
CA CYS A 112 -3.50 -3.11 5.85
C CYS A 112 -2.82 -2.76 4.54
N GLY A 113 -3.57 -2.69 3.45
CA GLY A 113 -3.14 -2.23 2.13
C GLY A 113 -3.82 -0.94 1.75
N GLY A 114 -3.04 0.12 1.51
CA GLY A 114 -3.55 1.43 1.13
C GLY A 114 -3.07 1.88 -0.25
N TYR A 115 -3.99 2.41 -1.07
CA TYR A 115 -3.68 3.19 -2.26
C TYR A 115 -4.08 4.64 -2.01
N PHE A 116 -3.15 5.42 -1.46
CA PHE A 116 -3.42 6.82 -1.11
C PHE A 116 -3.72 7.63 -2.37
N PRO A 117 -4.72 8.53 -2.34
CA PRO A 117 -4.99 9.37 -3.48
C PRO A 117 -3.76 10.19 -3.89
N ASN A 118 -3.49 10.32 -5.19
CA ASN A 118 -2.38 11.15 -5.66
C ASN A 118 -2.58 12.64 -5.31
N GLY A 119 -3.80 13.15 -5.43
CA GLY A 119 -4.13 14.55 -5.11
C GLY A 119 -3.98 15.51 -6.29
N GLN A 120 -3.37 15.12 -7.39
CA GLN A 120 -3.19 15.85 -8.64
C GLN A 120 -2.38 17.16 -8.51
N ALA A 121 -2.84 18.13 -7.74
CA ALA A 121 -2.16 19.41 -7.49
C ALA A 121 -2.53 19.95 -6.11
N VAL A 122 -1.57 20.57 -5.43
CA VAL A 122 -1.79 21.20 -4.12
C VAL A 122 -2.93 22.22 -4.22
N GLY A 123 -3.88 22.16 -3.27
CA GLY A 123 -5.06 23.03 -3.22
C GLY A 123 -6.22 22.60 -4.11
N SER A 124 -6.09 21.58 -4.95
CA SER A 124 -7.20 21.05 -5.74
C SER A 124 -8.22 20.29 -4.91
N SER A 125 -9.43 20.07 -5.44
CA SER A 125 -10.43 19.21 -4.78
C SER A 125 -9.94 17.79 -4.54
N LYS A 126 -9.12 17.24 -5.45
CA LYS A 126 -8.49 15.92 -5.28
C LYS A 126 -7.43 15.92 -4.19
N TYR A 127 -6.75 17.03 -3.97
CA TYR A 127 -5.82 17.20 -2.87
C TYR A 127 -6.54 17.24 -1.52
N LEU A 128 -7.64 17.96 -1.41
CA LEU A 128 -8.46 17.98 -0.20
C LEU A 128 -9.02 16.59 0.09
N TYR A 129 -9.55 15.91 -0.92
CA TYR A 129 -9.98 14.51 -0.79
C TYR A 129 -8.85 13.59 -0.27
N LYS A 130 -7.61 13.77 -0.73
CA LYS A 130 -6.45 13.03 -0.22
C LYS A 130 -6.26 13.23 1.27
N LEU A 131 -6.27 14.47 1.73
CA LEU A 131 -6.08 14.80 3.14
C LEU A 131 -7.21 14.25 4.01
N ASP A 132 -8.46 14.34 3.54
CA ASP A 132 -9.63 13.78 4.23
C ASP A 132 -9.54 12.24 4.28
N TRP A 133 -9.13 11.60 3.19
CA TRP A 133 -8.94 10.15 3.14
C TRP A 133 -7.90 9.68 4.17
N ILE A 134 -6.77 10.40 4.28
CA ILE A 134 -5.74 10.09 5.28
C ILE A 134 -6.27 10.30 6.71
N ALA A 135 -7.08 11.32 6.95
CA ALA A 135 -7.69 11.55 8.26
C ALA A 135 -8.68 10.43 8.65
N VAL A 136 -9.40 9.85 7.69
CA VAL A 136 -10.25 8.67 7.93
C VAL A 136 -9.39 7.45 8.21
N LEU A 137 -8.33 7.24 7.42
CA LEU A 137 -7.37 6.16 7.65
C LEU A 137 -6.75 6.24 9.06
N GLU A 138 -6.33 7.42 9.50
CA GLU A 138 -5.79 7.66 10.84
C GLU A 138 -6.75 7.17 11.93
N ARG A 139 -8.04 7.52 11.84
CA ARG A 139 -9.06 7.04 12.79
C ARG A 139 -9.23 5.52 12.74
N THR A 140 -9.24 4.95 11.54
CA THR A 140 -9.33 3.50 11.33
C THR A 140 -8.16 2.76 11.96
N LEU A 141 -6.93 3.22 11.71
CA LEU A 141 -5.72 2.62 12.29
C LEU A 141 -5.68 2.74 13.80
N LYS A 142 -6.13 3.86 14.36
CA LYS A 142 -6.25 4.05 15.82
C LYS A 142 -7.18 3.00 16.44
N THR A 143 -8.31 2.71 15.81
CA THR A 143 -9.23 1.66 16.26
C THR A 143 -8.57 0.29 16.15
N TYR A 144 -7.93 -0.01 15.03
CA TYR A 144 -7.27 -1.31 14.83
C TYR A 144 -6.14 -1.55 15.83
N LEU A 145 -5.33 -0.53 16.13
CA LEU A 145 -4.22 -0.65 17.10
C LEU A 145 -4.71 -0.88 18.53
N ALA A 146 -5.90 -0.40 18.88
CA ALA A 146 -6.50 -0.69 20.18
C ALA A 146 -6.87 -2.17 20.32
N ASP A 147 -7.33 -2.81 19.24
CA ASP A 147 -7.76 -4.20 19.24
C ASP A 147 -6.61 -5.17 18.89
N THR A 148 -5.71 -4.74 17.99
CA THR A 148 -4.61 -5.58 17.46
C THR A 148 -3.33 -4.73 17.38
N PRO A 149 -2.47 -4.76 18.42
CA PRO A 149 -1.26 -3.91 18.45
C PRO A 149 -0.20 -4.30 17.41
N ARG A 150 -0.27 -5.52 16.85
CA ARG A 150 0.59 -5.96 15.76
C ARG A 150 -0.05 -5.56 14.42
N LEU A 151 0.29 -4.39 13.92
CA LEU A 151 -0.25 -3.83 12.69
C LEU A 151 0.87 -3.51 11.71
N VAL A 152 0.65 -3.86 10.44
CA VAL A 152 1.49 -3.45 9.30
C VAL A 152 0.59 -2.73 8.30
N LEU A 153 0.98 -1.52 7.94
CA LEU A 153 0.38 -0.75 6.86
C LEU A 153 1.37 -0.69 5.71
N GLY A 154 1.03 -1.26 4.57
CA GLY A 154 1.81 -1.16 3.34
C GLY A 154 1.00 -0.52 2.22
N GLY A 155 1.65 0.07 1.24
CA GLY A 155 0.93 0.63 0.10
C GLY A 155 1.71 1.65 -0.71
N ASP A 156 1.04 2.18 -1.72
CA ASP A 156 1.45 3.41 -2.40
C ASP A 156 0.85 4.61 -1.66
N PHE A 157 1.70 5.27 -0.89
CA PHE A 157 1.28 6.41 -0.06
C PHE A 157 1.14 7.71 -0.86
N ASN A 158 1.72 7.75 -2.07
CA ASN A 158 1.77 8.98 -2.84
C ASN A 158 2.30 10.18 -2.03
N ILE A 159 3.17 9.94 -1.05
CA ILE A 159 3.85 10.94 -0.21
C ILE A 159 5.29 10.50 -0.01
N ALA A 160 6.25 11.37 -0.32
CA ALA A 160 7.63 11.19 0.07
C ALA A 160 7.82 11.68 1.51
N PRO A 161 8.16 10.80 2.47
CA PRO A 161 8.18 11.15 3.89
C PRO A 161 9.14 12.28 4.24
N ALA A 162 10.31 12.30 3.63
CA ALA A 162 11.38 13.27 3.92
C ALA A 162 12.13 13.67 2.65
N ASP A 163 12.98 14.66 2.76
CA ASP A 163 13.84 15.08 1.64
C ASP A 163 14.82 13.99 1.21
N ALA A 164 15.23 13.11 2.10
CA ALA A 164 16.04 11.92 1.79
C ALA A 164 15.30 10.88 0.91
N ASP A 165 13.99 11.02 0.73
CA ASP A 165 13.15 10.16 -0.09
C ASP A 165 12.88 10.76 -1.49
N VAL A 166 13.60 11.81 -1.85
CA VAL A 166 13.41 12.59 -3.08
C VAL A 166 14.75 12.84 -3.76
N SER A 167 14.88 12.54 -5.04
CA SER A 167 16.13 12.74 -5.80
C SER A 167 16.54 14.23 -5.94
N ASN A 168 15.57 15.13 -5.98
CA ASN A 168 15.80 16.59 -6.03
C ASN A 168 14.81 17.30 -5.11
N PRO A 169 15.13 17.41 -3.80
CA PRO A 169 14.23 18.01 -2.81
C PRO A 169 13.85 19.46 -3.10
N GLU A 170 14.75 20.25 -3.63
CA GLU A 170 14.47 21.66 -3.97
C GLU A 170 13.43 21.76 -5.08
N ALA A 171 13.55 20.95 -6.12
CA ALA A 171 12.61 20.93 -7.23
C ALA A 171 11.21 20.43 -6.83
N TRP A 172 11.12 19.60 -5.78
CA TRP A 172 9.86 19.00 -5.30
C TRP A 172 9.24 19.74 -4.10
N ARG A 173 9.97 20.69 -3.50
CA ARG A 173 9.50 21.42 -2.32
C ARG A 173 8.14 22.07 -2.55
N GLY A 174 7.16 21.77 -1.68
CA GLY A 174 5.82 22.30 -1.74
C GLY A 174 4.94 21.80 -2.90
N LYS A 175 5.46 20.90 -3.75
CA LYS A 175 4.66 20.26 -4.81
C LYS A 175 3.89 19.08 -4.24
N ILE A 176 2.95 18.57 -5.05
CA ILE A 176 2.22 17.34 -4.77
C ILE A 176 3.22 16.19 -4.47
N LEU A 177 2.88 15.28 -3.60
CA LEU A 177 3.69 14.19 -3.02
C LEU A 177 4.75 14.66 -2.00
N CYS A 178 5.07 15.96 -1.95
CA CYS A 178 6.12 16.53 -1.10
C CYS A 178 5.67 17.80 -0.36
N SER A 179 4.37 18.10 -0.34
CA SER A 179 3.85 19.26 0.36
C SER A 179 3.86 19.07 1.88
N GLU A 180 3.98 20.17 2.62
CA GLU A 180 3.98 20.12 4.09
C GLU A 180 2.69 19.53 4.68
N PRO A 181 1.46 19.85 4.20
CA PRO A 181 0.25 19.20 4.70
C PRO A 181 0.21 17.68 4.48
N GLU A 182 0.76 17.17 3.37
CA GLU A 182 0.87 15.72 3.12
C GLU A 182 1.82 15.06 4.11
N ARG A 183 3.00 15.62 4.31
CA ARG A 183 3.99 15.12 5.28
C ARG A 183 3.44 15.17 6.71
N LYS A 184 2.78 16.25 7.10
CA LYS A 184 2.09 16.34 8.41
C LYS A 184 0.99 15.30 8.56
N ALA A 185 0.26 14.99 7.50
CA ALA A 185 -0.73 13.92 7.53
C ALA A 185 -0.07 12.55 7.76
N LEU A 186 1.07 12.29 7.13
CA LEU A 186 1.86 11.07 7.35
C LEU A 186 2.47 11.01 8.76
N GLU A 187 2.98 12.13 9.28
CA GLU A 187 3.50 12.24 10.65
C GLU A 187 2.43 11.88 11.70
N ARG A 188 1.17 12.23 11.47
CA ARG A 188 0.07 11.80 12.38
C ARG A 188 -0.13 10.29 12.37
N LEU A 189 0.08 9.61 11.24
CA LEU A 189 0.05 8.14 11.22
C LEU A 189 1.21 7.57 12.03
N PHE A 190 2.42 8.11 11.90
CA PHE A 190 3.56 7.70 12.73
C PHE A 190 3.33 7.96 14.22
N ALA A 191 2.66 9.07 14.57
CA ALA A 191 2.32 9.39 15.95
C ALA A 191 1.38 8.38 16.63
N LEU A 192 0.72 7.50 15.87
CA LEU A 192 -0.03 6.35 16.41
C LEU A 192 0.88 5.23 16.95
N GLY A 193 2.20 5.35 16.84
CA GLY A 193 3.19 4.33 17.21
C GLY A 193 3.66 3.46 16.04
N LEU A 194 3.40 3.89 14.81
CA LEU A 194 3.91 3.23 13.61
C LEU A 194 5.32 3.73 13.28
N TYR A 195 6.12 2.86 12.68
CA TYR A 195 7.49 3.15 12.26
C TYR A 195 7.68 2.84 10.79
N ASP A 196 8.43 3.68 10.10
CA ASP A 196 8.89 3.39 8.74
C ASP A 196 9.92 2.25 8.79
N SER A 197 9.51 1.04 8.39
CA SER A 197 10.33 -0.16 8.48
C SER A 197 11.63 -0.06 7.68
N PHE A 198 11.62 0.66 6.56
CA PHE A 198 12.81 0.92 5.75
C PHE A 198 13.86 1.72 6.52
N ARG A 199 13.43 2.68 7.34
CA ARG A 199 14.32 3.56 8.13
C ARG A 199 14.78 2.95 9.44
N LEU A 200 14.27 1.78 9.85
CA LEU A 200 14.78 1.04 11.01
C LEU A 200 16.17 0.43 10.76
N PHE A 201 16.58 0.33 9.51
CA PHE A 201 17.87 -0.22 9.10
C PHE A 201 18.67 0.80 8.30
N THR A 202 19.99 0.68 8.35
CA THR A 202 20.87 1.47 7.47
C THR A 202 20.59 1.09 6.03
N GLN A 203 20.21 2.08 5.24
CA GLN A 203 19.90 1.90 3.82
C GLN A 203 20.90 2.69 2.96
N PRO A 204 21.23 2.20 1.77
CA PRO A 204 21.93 3.01 0.77
C PRO A 204 21.14 4.27 0.45
N ALA A 205 21.83 5.35 0.15
CA ALA A 205 21.21 6.58 -0.33
C ALA A 205 20.49 6.36 -1.67
N GLU A 206 19.59 7.27 -2.00
CA GLU A 206 18.91 7.31 -3.30
C GLU A 206 18.16 6.02 -3.68
N ARG A 207 17.49 5.42 -2.69
CA ARG A 207 16.57 4.31 -2.90
C ARG A 207 15.16 4.85 -3.05
N PHE A 208 14.64 4.77 -4.27
CA PHE A 208 13.30 5.24 -4.63
C PHE A 208 12.42 4.07 -5.03
N SER A 209 11.11 4.28 -5.03
CA SER A 209 10.10 3.29 -5.43
C SER A 209 9.30 3.72 -6.65
N TRP A 210 9.36 5.00 -7.00
CA TRP A 210 8.65 5.58 -8.14
C TRP A 210 9.55 6.53 -8.94
N TRP A 211 9.39 6.54 -10.28
CA TRP A 211 10.06 7.42 -11.22
C TRP A 211 9.07 7.93 -12.26
N ASP A 212 9.18 9.20 -12.63
CA ASP A 212 8.48 9.71 -13.80
C ASP A 212 9.13 9.12 -15.06
N TYR A 213 8.36 8.41 -15.86
CA TYR A 213 8.85 7.80 -17.11
C TYR A 213 9.26 8.83 -18.16
N ARG A 214 8.81 10.08 -18.01
CA ARG A 214 9.23 11.18 -18.89
C ARG A 214 10.68 11.54 -18.61
N GLN A 215 11.40 11.97 -19.66
CA GLN A 215 12.79 12.45 -19.58
C GLN A 215 13.77 11.42 -18.96
N SER A 216 13.57 10.13 -19.22
CA SER A 216 14.44 9.05 -18.69
C SER A 216 14.63 9.11 -17.16
N GLY A 217 13.57 9.41 -16.41
CA GLY A 217 13.64 9.54 -14.96
C GLY A 217 14.21 8.31 -14.26
N PHE A 218 13.82 7.11 -14.70
CA PHE A 218 14.35 5.86 -14.16
C PHE A 218 15.86 5.68 -14.42
N GLU A 219 16.31 5.91 -15.63
CA GLU A 219 17.72 5.78 -16.03
C GLU A 219 18.63 6.76 -15.27
N ARG A 220 18.11 7.95 -14.97
CA ARG A 220 18.82 9.00 -14.22
C ARG A 220 18.63 8.89 -12.70
N ASN A 221 17.90 7.90 -12.24
CA ASN A 221 17.47 7.73 -10.85
C ASN A 221 16.79 8.99 -10.27
N HIS A 222 16.03 9.71 -11.08
CA HIS A 222 15.24 10.87 -10.65
C HIS A 222 13.91 10.39 -10.08
N GLY A 223 13.94 9.79 -8.90
CA GLY A 223 12.80 9.13 -8.28
C GLY A 223 12.38 9.72 -6.94
N LEU A 224 11.30 9.16 -6.41
CA LEU A 224 10.79 9.37 -5.06
C LEU A 224 10.51 8.00 -4.42
N ARG A 225 10.71 7.89 -3.10
CA ARG A 225 10.18 6.77 -2.33
C ARG A 225 8.81 7.17 -1.80
N ILE A 226 7.77 6.59 -2.36
CA ILE A 226 6.36 6.86 -2.03
C ILE A 226 5.57 5.59 -1.71
N ASP A 227 6.17 4.42 -1.90
CA ASP A 227 5.66 3.13 -1.42
C ASP A 227 6.32 2.79 -0.08
N LEU A 228 5.51 2.58 0.93
CA LEU A 228 5.95 2.33 2.30
C LEU A 228 5.37 1.03 2.84
#